data_a9f74d8eafe62736aefd8e982b4e405d
#
_entry.id   a9f74d8eafe62736aefd8e982b4e405d
#
_cell.length_a   1.000
_cell.length_b   1.000
_cell.length_c   1.000
_cell.angle_alpha   90.00
_cell.angle_beta   90.00
_cell.angle_gamma   90.00
#
_symmetry.space_group_name_H-M   'P 1'
#
loop_
_entity.id
_entity.type
_entity.pdbx_description
1 polymer ?
#
loop_
_entity_poly.entity_id
_entity_poly.type
_entity_poly.pdbx_seq_one_letter_code
_entity_poly.pdbx_strand_id
1 'polypeptide(L)'
;MKLAIVILNWNGVEMLKTYLPSVVDYSREDNVQIYVADNASVDNSVKWVRSSYPLVRLILLTENYGFAGGYNRALKEISSDYYLLLNSDVRVTPHWLRPLIGYMDKHSEVAACQPKLLSMKDTSSFEYAGACGGFIDHLGYPFCRGRIFNTVELDKGQYNTPLHVFWATGAALMVRSVDYWNAGGLDDRF
;
A
#
# COMPACT_ATOMS: atom_id res chain seq x y z
N MET A 1 8.01 -9.93 13.63
CA MET A 1 7.89 -8.54 13.13
C MET A 1 6.41 -8.20 13.02
N LYS A 2 5.99 -7.02 13.47
CA LYS A 2 4.57 -6.65 13.48
C LYS A 2 4.06 -6.26 12.09
N LEU A 3 4.79 -5.40 11.40
CA LEU A 3 4.41 -4.86 10.11
C LEU A 3 5.58 -4.87 9.13
N ALA A 4 5.34 -5.37 7.92
CA ALA A 4 6.19 -5.17 6.77
C ALA A 4 5.54 -4.20 5.79
N ILE A 5 6.16 -3.05 5.56
CA ILE A 5 5.79 -2.14 4.47
C ILE A 5 6.55 -2.60 3.24
N VAL A 6 5.84 -2.96 2.18
CA VAL A 6 6.42 -3.52 0.96
C VAL A 6 6.06 -2.63 -0.23
N ILE A 7 7.08 -2.05 -0.84
CA ILE A 7 6.98 -1.24 -2.05
C ILE A 7 7.47 -2.09 -3.21
N LEU A 8 6.58 -2.41 -4.14
CA LEU A 8 6.97 -3.07 -5.39
C LEU A 8 7.50 -2.02 -6.36
N ASN A 9 8.71 -2.24 -6.88
CA ASN A 9 9.38 -1.33 -7.79
C ASN A 9 9.75 -2.01 -9.10
N TRP A 10 9.51 -1.33 -10.21
CA TRP A 10 10.04 -1.69 -11.53
C TRP A 10 10.39 -0.44 -12.33
N ASN A 11 11.71 -0.23 -12.55
CA ASN A 11 12.25 0.94 -13.25
C ASN A 11 11.73 2.28 -12.70
N GLY A 12 11.56 2.37 -11.37
CA GLY A 12 10.92 3.49 -10.69
C GLY A 12 11.87 4.35 -9.86
N VAL A 13 13.14 4.49 -10.23
CA VAL A 13 14.13 5.21 -9.42
C VAL A 13 13.70 6.64 -9.07
N GLU A 14 13.05 7.36 -9.98
CA GLU A 14 12.61 8.74 -9.73
C GLU A 14 11.40 8.80 -8.79
N MET A 15 10.48 7.81 -8.86
CA MET A 15 9.38 7.66 -7.89
C MET A 15 9.94 7.35 -6.50
N LEU A 16 10.87 6.40 -6.40
CA LEU A 16 11.51 6.07 -5.13
C LEU A 16 12.24 7.29 -4.55
N LYS A 17 12.97 8.06 -5.34
CA LYS A 17 13.63 9.31 -4.88
C LYS A 17 12.64 10.33 -4.32
N THR A 18 11.47 10.41 -4.91
CA THR A 18 10.46 11.39 -4.55
C THR A 18 9.67 10.98 -3.30
N TYR A 19 9.30 9.71 -3.18
CA TYR A 19 8.31 9.27 -2.19
C TYR A 19 8.88 8.42 -1.06
N LEU A 20 9.90 7.59 -1.29
CA LEU A 20 10.52 6.75 -0.26
C LEU A 20 11.03 7.53 0.97
N PRO A 21 11.57 8.77 0.84
CA PRO A 21 11.96 9.56 2.00
C PRO A 21 10.84 9.70 3.03
N SER A 22 9.63 10.05 2.59
CA SER A 22 8.49 10.20 3.51
C SER A 22 8.12 8.88 4.20
N VAL A 23 8.20 7.76 3.48
CA VAL A 23 7.92 6.44 4.05
C VAL A 23 8.95 6.09 5.12
N VAL A 24 10.23 6.32 4.85
CA VAL A 24 11.30 6.06 5.83
C VAL A 24 11.17 6.97 7.05
N ASP A 25 10.89 8.27 6.85
CA ASP A 25 10.85 9.23 7.95
C ASP A 25 9.63 9.05 8.87
N TYR A 26 8.47 8.70 8.31
CA TYR A 26 7.22 8.61 9.07
C TYR A 26 6.79 7.19 9.45
N SER A 27 7.65 6.20 9.17
CA SER A 27 7.38 4.80 9.53
C SER A 27 8.43 4.21 10.49
N ARG A 28 9.17 5.06 11.19
CA ARG A 28 10.17 4.65 12.20
C ARG A 28 9.47 4.26 13.50
N GLU A 29 8.95 3.05 13.53
CA GLU A 29 8.35 2.46 14.73
C GLU A 29 9.01 1.11 15.04
N ASP A 30 9.04 0.74 16.32
CA ASP A 30 9.51 -0.57 16.72
C ASP A 30 8.68 -1.66 16.04
N ASN A 31 9.36 -2.72 15.60
CA ASN A 31 8.74 -3.85 14.89
C ASN A 31 8.12 -3.52 13.51
N VAL A 32 8.44 -2.38 12.90
CA VAL A 32 8.12 -2.05 11.51
C VAL A 32 9.38 -2.18 10.65
N GLN A 33 9.28 -2.85 9.51
CA GLN A 33 10.36 -2.98 8.54
C GLN A 33 9.87 -2.58 7.16
N ILE A 34 10.68 -1.75 6.48
CA ILE A 34 10.41 -1.31 5.10
C ILE A 34 11.20 -2.22 4.16
N TYR A 35 10.53 -2.68 3.12
CA TYR A 35 11.07 -3.46 2.01
C TYR A 35 10.82 -2.73 0.70
N VAL A 36 11.80 -2.75 -0.18
CA VAL A 36 11.61 -2.49 -1.61
C VAL A 36 11.81 -3.80 -2.34
N ALA A 37 10.74 -4.32 -2.91
CA ALA A 37 10.75 -5.51 -3.75
C ALA A 37 11.00 -5.05 -5.19
N ASP A 38 12.18 -5.27 -5.69
CA ASP A 38 12.59 -4.89 -7.03
C ASP A 38 12.22 -5.98 -8.03
N ASN A 39 11.35 -5.65 -8.96
CA ASN A 39 10.76 -6.56 -9.95
C ASN A 39 11.61 -6.62 -11.22
N ALA A 40 12.93 -6.89 -11.04
CA ALA A 40 13.95 -6.93 -12.08
C ALA A 40 14.13 -5.61 -12.83
N SER A 41 14.33 -4.52 -12.10
CA SER A 41 14.64 -3.22 -12.69
C SER A 41 15.99 -3.21 -13.38
N VAL A 42 16.07 -2.49 -14.49
CA VAL A 42 17.32 -2.26 -15.24
C VAL A 42 17.87 -0.83 -15.04
N ASP A 43 17.15 0.00 -14.31
CA ASP A 43 17.56 1.35 -13.94
C ASP A 43 18.45 1.37 -12.67
N ASN A 44 18.69 2.55 -12.12
CA ASN A 44 19.49 2.71 -10.91
C ASN A 44 18.73 2.48 -9.58
N SER A 45 17.50 1.97 -9.60
CA SER A 45 16.65 1.82 -8.41
C SER A 45 17.35 1.07 -7.27
N VAL A 46 17.84 -0.14 -7.55
CA VAL A 46 18.49 -1.01 -6.55
C VAL A 46 19.74 -0.35 -5.98
N LYS A 47 20.59 0.20 -6.87
CA LYS A 47 21.82 0.87 -6.45
C LYS A 47 21.53 2.07 -5.55
N TRP A 48 20.56 2.87 -5.93
CA TRP A 48 20.17 4.06 -5.20
C TRP A 48 19.59 3.72 -3.82
N VAL A 49 18.65 2.79 -3.71
CA VAL A 49 18.06 2.36 -2.41
C VAL A 49 19.17 1.83 -1.50
N ARG A 50 20.04 0.96 -2.01
CA ARG A 50 21.14 0.37 -1.23
C ARG A 50 22.08 1.42 -0.64
N SER A 51 22.39 2.45 -1.42
CA SER A 51 23.32 3.50 -0.98
C SER A 51 22.67 4.56 -0.08
N SER A 52 21.41 4.93 -0.34
CA SER A 52 20.75 6.04 0.34
C SER A 52 19.96 5.59 1.58
N TYR A 53 19.47 4.34 1.60
CA TYR A 53 18.61 3.79 2.66
C TYR A 53 19.05 2.39 3.09
N PRO A 54 20.22 2.24 3.73
CA PRO A 54 20.78 0.91 4.08
C PRO A 54 19.92 0.10 5.05
N LEU A 55 18.97 0.73 5.77
CA LEU A 55 18.02 0.06 6.65
C LEU A 55 16.77 -0.44 5.92
N VAL A 56 16.53 -0.01 4.70
CA VAL A 56 15.47 -0.55 3.83
C VAL A 56 15.96 -1.87 3.26
N ARG A 57 15.19 -2.93 3.45
CA ARG A 57 15.54 -4.25 2.91
C ARG A 57 15.15 -4.35 1.44
N LEU A 58 16.06 -4.91 0.65
CA LEU A 58 15.84 -5.17 -0.77
C LEU A 58 15.50 -6.64 -0.97
N ILE A 59 14.43 -6.90 -1.70
CA ILE A 59 14.10 -8.21 -2.27
C ILE A 59 14.26 -8.08 -3.77
N LEU A 60 15.14 -8.87 -4.36
CA LEU A 60 15.48 -8.79 -5.78
C LEU A 60 14.83 -9.96 -6.52
N LEU A 61 13.80 -9.68 -7.30
CA LEU A 61 13.14 -10.68 -8.13
C LEU A 61 13.91 -10.89 -9.44
N THR A 62 13.85 -12.08 -9.99
CA THR A 62 14.66 -12.48 -11.14
C THR A 62 14.13 -11.98 -12.47
N GLU A 63 12.83 -11.65 -12.53
CA GLU A 63 12.15 -11.09 -13.71
C GLU A 63 10.97 -10.22 -13.29
N ASN A 64 10.37 -9.48 -14.21
CA ASN A 64 9.17 -8.70 -13.92
C ASN A 64 7.92 -9.60 -13.94
N TYR A 65 7.44 -9.92 -12.76
CA TYR A 65 6.23 -10.76 -12.54
C TYR A 65 4.92 -9.97 -12.53
N GLY A 66 4.92 -8.71 -12.99
CA GLY A 66 3.76 -7.83 -12.87
C GLY A 66 3.48 -7.43 -11.41
N PHE A 67 2.30 -6.84 -11.20
CA PHE A 67 1.91 -6.33 -9.87
C PHE A 67 1.63 -7.47 -8.88
N ALA A 68 0.66 -8.32 -9.20
CA ALA A 68 0.22 -9.40 -8.31
C ALA A 68 1.32 -10.44 -8.08
N GLY A 69 1.94 -10.91 -9.16
CA GLY A 69 3.01 -11.91 -9.10
C GLY A 69 4.25 -11.40 -8.37
N GLY A 70 4.60 -10.11 -8.53
CA GLY A 70 5.70 -9.45 -7.83
C GLY A 70 5.47 -9.40 -6.33
N TYR A 71 4.29 -8.94 -5.88
CA TYR A 71 3.95 -8.95 -4.46
C TYR A 71 3.90 -10.36 -3.89
N ASN A 72 3.25 -11.30 -4.55
CA ASN A 72 3.17 -12.69 -4.08
C ASN A 72 4.54 -13.31 -3.85
N ARG A 73 5.50 -13.05 -4.73
CA ARG A 73 6.87 -13.57 -4.58
C ARG A 73 7.64 -12.89 -3.46
N ALA A 74 7.57 -11.55 -3.41
CA ALA A 74 8.25 -10.80 -2.36
C ALA A 74 7.72 -11.15 -0.96
N LEU A 75 6.41 -11.26 -0.79
CA LEU A 75 5.78 -11.53 0.50
C LEU A 75 6.07 -12.95 1.02
N LYS A 76 6.39 -13.91 0.16
CA LYS A 76 6.85 -15.26 0.58
C LYS A 76 8.17 -15.23 1.36
N GLU A 77 8.99 -14.21 1.15
CA GLU A 77 10.28 -14.04 1.85
C GLU A 77 10.13 -13.27 3.18
N ILE A 78 8.91 -12.83 3.52
CA ILE A 78 8.67 -11.93 4.65
C ILE A 78 7.79 -12.62 5.70
N SER A 79 8.27 -12.66 6.95
CA SER A 79 7.47 -13.10 8.11
C SER A 79 7.07 -11.90 8.94
N SER A 80 5.76 -11.56 8.96
CA SER A 80 5.19 -10.50 9.78
C SER A 80 3.71 -10.76 10.06
N ASP A 81 3.14 -10.07 11.06
CA ASP A 81 1.70 -10.19 11.37
C ASP A 81 0.85 -9.50 10.30
N TYR A 82 1.35 -8.35 9.81
CA TYR A 82 0.69 -7.56 8.78
C TYR A 82 1.64 -7.28 7.61
N TYR A 83 1.10 -7.29 6.42
CA TYR A 83 1.70 -6.71 5.22
C TYR A 83 1.01 -5.38 4.91
N LEU A 84 1.77 -4.37 4.55
CA LEU A 84 1.26 -3.14 3.96
C LEU A 84 1.84 -3.00 2.57
N LEU A 85 1.01 -3.32 1.58
CA LEU A 85 1.34 -3.10 0.18
C LEU A 85 1.22 -1.61 -0.09
N LEU A 86 2.29 -1.00 -0.57
CA LEU A 86 2.36 0.44 -0.79
C LEU A 86 2.92 0.74 -2.18
N ASN A 87 2.20 1.50 -2.97
CA ASN A 87 2.72 1.94 -4.26
C ASN A 87 3.93 2.88 -4.10
N SER A 88 4.82 2.85 -5.08
CA SER A 88 6.05 3.66 -5.09
C SER A 88 5.80 5.16 -5.29
N ASP A 89 4.59 5.58 -5.63
CA ASP A 89 4.15 6.96 -5.86
C ASP A 89 3.26 7.52 -4.74
N VAL A 90 3.23 6.88 -3.58
CA VAL A 90 2.45 7.32 -2.41
C VAL A 90 3.35 8.11 -1.45
N ARG A 91 2.92 9.32 -1.10
CA ARG A 91 3.49 10.10 -0.01
C ARG A 91 2.71 9.83 1.28
N VAL A 92 3.40 9.46 2.33
CA VAL A 92 2.80 9.25 3.65
C VAL A 92 3.01 10.46 4.56
N THR A 93 2.19 10.56 5.61
CA THR A 93 2.17 11.68 6.58
C THR A 93 2.62 11.21 7.96
N PRO A 94 3.02 12.12 8.87
CA PRO A 94 3.32 11.75 10.26
C PRO A 94 2.20 10.94 10.90
N HIS A 95 2.57 9.92 11.66
CA HIS A 95 1.66 9.06 12.45
C HIS A 95 0.64 8.23 11.65
N TRP A 96 0.83 8.06 10.35
CA TRP A 96 -0.12 7.36 9.46
C TRP A 96 -0.33 5.88 9.79
N LEU A 97 0.68 5.20 10.34
CA LEU A 97 0.63 3.76 10.65
C LEU A 97 -0.19 3.44 11.91
N ARG A 98 -0.08 4.27 12.95
CA ARG A 98 -0.68 3.99 14.26
C ARG A 98 -2.19 3.74 14.22
N PRO A 99 -3.00 4.55 13.49
CA PRO A 99 -4.42 4.28 13.36
C PRO A 99 -4.72 2.94 12.69
N LEU A 100 -3.94 2.58 11.66
CA LEU A 100 -4.13 1.33 10.91
C LEU A 100 -3.78 0.11 11.77
N ILE A 101 -2.60 0.09 12.37
CA ILE A 101 -2.15 -0.99 13.26
C ILE A 101 -3.11 -1.12 14.45
N GLY A 102 -3.43 0.01 15.10
CA GLY A 102 -4.31 0.00 16.27
C GLY A 102 -5.74 -0.44 15.96
N TYR A 103 -6.23 -0.18 14.75
CA TYR A 103 -7.52 -0.68 14.29
C TYR A 103 -7.47 -2.19 14.05
N MET A 104 -6.50 -2.67 13.29
CA MET A 104 -6.32 -4.09 13.01
C MET A 104 -6.09 -4.91 14.28
N ASP A 105 -5.38 -4.37 15.28
CA ASP A 105 -5.14 -5.06 16.56
C ASP A 105 -6.40 -5.22 17.40
N LYS A 106 -7.30 -4.23 17.36
CA LYS A 106 -8.57 -4.24 18.11
C LYS A 106 -9.67 -5.04 17.43
N HIS A 107 -9.56 -5.28 16.12
CA HIS A 107 -10.58 -5.88 15.29
C HIS A 107 -10.03 -7.13 14.60
N SER A 108 -10.04 -8.26 15.30
CA SER A 108 -9.52 -9.53 14.78
C SER A 108 -10.31 -10.07 13.58
N GLU A 109 -11.56 -9.62 13.43
CA GLU A 109 -12.45 -9.94 12.31
C GLU A 109 -12.13 -9.20 11.02
N VAL A 110 -11.28 -8.14 11.10
CA VAL A 110 -10.88 -7.35 9.94
C VAL A 110 -9.66 -7.98 9.29
N ALA A 111 -9.82 -8.50 8.08
CA ALA A 111 -8.73 -9.08 7.30
C ALA A 111 -7.80 -8.03 6.67
N ALA A 112 -8.38 -6.92 6.19
CA ALA A 112 -7.61 -5.85 5.54
C ALA A 112 -8.22 -4.48 5.79
N CYS A 113 -7.41 -3.43 5.70
CA CYS A 113 -7.86 -2.05 5.73
C CYS A 113 -6.99 -1.16 4.83
N GLN A 114 -7.51 0.01 4.49
CA GLN A 114 -6.77 1.05 3.79
C GLN A 114 -6.95 2.40 4.50
N PRO A 115 -5.97 3.32 4.42
CA PRO A 115 -6.16 4.69 4.82
C PRO A 115 -7.01 5.44 3.79
N LYS A 116 -7.48 6.63 4.17
CA LYS A 116 -7.99 7.63 3.23
C LYS A 116 -6.85 8.14 2.36
N LEU A 117 -7.07 8.19 1.04
CA LEU A 117 -6.10 8.69 0.07
C LEU A 117 -6.57 10.02 -0.51
N LEU A 118 -5.67 11.00 -0.49
CA LEU A 118 -5.89 12.33 -1.04
C LEU A 118 -5.05 12.53 -2.31
N SER A 119 -5.53 13.39 -3.18
CA SER A 119 -4.83 13.74 -4.42
C SER A 119 -3.52 14.48 -4.11
N MET A 120 -2.44 14.10 -4.77
CA MET A 120 -1.17 14.82 -4.69
C MET A 120 -1.21 16.19 -5.41
N LYS A 121 -2.12 16.36 -6.36
CA LYS A 121 -2.29 17.64 -7.10
C LYS A 121 -3.09 18.65 -6.30
N ASP A 122 -4.06 18.16 -5.53
CA ASP A 122 -4.91 18.97 -4.67
C ASP A 122 -5.26 18.16 -3.42
N THR A 123 -4.51 18.38 -2.33
CA THR A 123 -4.65 17.65 -1.07
C THR A 123 -5.96 17.94 -0.32
N SER A 124 -6.80 18.85 -0.82
CA SER A 124 -8.16 19.05 -0.33
C SER A 124 -9.17 18.11 -0.98
N SER A 125 -8.78 17.39 -2.03
CA SER A 125 -9.62 16.44 -2.78
C SER A 125 -9.18 15.01 -2.55
N PHE A 126 -10.13 14.07 -2.69
CA PHE A 126 -9.80 12.65 -2.66
C PHE A 126 -9.01 12.21 -3.89
N GLU A 127 -8.25 11.12 -3.73
CA GLU A 127 -7.58 10.47 -4.83
C GLU A 127 -8.60 9.78 -5.75
N TYR A 128 -8.28 9.71 -7.06
CA TYR A 128 -9.21 9.25 -8.09
C TYR A 128 -9.48 7.73 -8.02
N ALA A 129 -8.46 6.91 -7.79
CA ALA A 129 -8.52 5.46 -8.00
C ALA A 129 -8.67 4.63 -6.72
N GLY A 130 -9.21 5.17 -5.66
CA GLY A 130 -9.35 4.37 -4.43
C GLY A 130 -9.78 5.15 -3.21
N ALA A 131 -9.57 6.44 -3.22
CA ALA A 131 -10.06 7.41 -2.24
C ALA A 131 -10.22 6.85 -0.81
N CYS A 132 -11.44 6.49 -0.41
CA CYS A 132 -11.80 5.99 0.93
C CYS A 132 -12.40 4.59 0.92
N GLY A 133 -11.98 3.73 -0.01
CA GLY A 133 -12.51 2.39 -0.20
C GLY A 133 -13.74 2.35 -1.12
N GLY A 134 -14.04 1.17 -1.60
CA GLY A 134 -15.01 0.99 -2.66
C GLY A 134 -16.14 0.04 -2.35
N PHE A 135 -17.14 0.14 -3.19
CA PHE A 135 -18.36 -0.66 -3.17
C PHE A 135 -18.65 -1.22 -4.55
N ILE A 136 -19.64 -2.08 -4.62
CA ILE A 136 -20.21 -2.59 -5.85
C ILE A 136 -21.72 -2.42 -5.78
N ASP A 137 -22.35 -1.98 -6.85
CA ASP A 137 -23.80 -1.90 -6.90
C ASP A 137 -24.44 -3.26 -7.25
N HIS A 138 -25.78 -3.30 -7.26
CA HIS A 138 -26.53 -4.53 -7.55
C HIS A 138 -26.39 -5.03 -9.00
N LEU A 139 -25.85 -4.20 -9.89
CA LEU A 139 -25.55 -4.56 -11.29
C LEU A 139 -24.08 -4.96 -11.49
N GLY A 140 -23.27 -4.90 -10.44
CA GLY A 140 -21.86 -5.26 -10.50
C GLY A 140 -20.92 -4.10 -10.86
N TYR A 141 -21.39 -2.85 -10.90
CA TYR A 141 -20.53 -1.70 -11.18
C TYR A 141 -19.79 -1.25 -9.92
N PRO A 142 -18.44 -1.15 -9.96
CA PRO A 142 -17.65 -0.66 -8.85
C PRO A 142 -17.73 0.87 -8.74
N PHE A 143 -17.80 1.37 -7.52
CA PHE A 143 -17.69 2.80 -7.19
C PHE A 143 -16.95 2.99 -5.86
N CYS A 144 -16.50 4.20 -5.56
CA CYS A 144 -15.78 4.46 -4.31
C CYS A 144 -16.29 5.70 -3.59
N ARG A 145 -16.11 5.74 -2.28
CA ARG A 145 -16.33 6.96 -1.49
C ARG A 145 -15.33 8.02 -1.91
N GLY A 146 -15.80 9.24 -2.05
CA GLY A 146 -14.98 10.38 -2.50
C GLY A 146 -14.95 10.57 -4.00
N ARG A 147 -15.54 9.63 -4.80
CA ARG A 147 -15.62 9.79 -6.26
C ARG A 147 -16.79 9.04 -6.88
N ILE A 148 -17.52 9.71 -7.75
CA ILE A 148 -18.52 9.10 -8.64
C ILE A 148 -18.20 9.53 -10.07
N PHE A 149 -17.84 8.58 -10.93
CA PHE A 149 -17.34 8.83 -12.30
C PHE A 149 -16.20 9.87 -12.29
N ASN A 150 -16.40 11.00 -12.96
CA ASN A 150 -15.42 12.09 -13.07
C ASN A 150 -15.55 13.15 -11.96
N THR A 151 -16.54 13.02 -11.09
CA THR A 151 -16.74 13.93 -9.96
C THR A 151 -15.98 13.43 -8.76
N VAL A 152 -14.95 14.18 -8.35
CA VAL A 152 -14.15 13.94 -7.15
C VAL A 152 -14.62 14.89 -6.05
N GLU A 153 -14.86 14.35 -4.86
CA GLU A 153 -15.29 15.15 -3.71
C GLU A 153 -14.10 15.85 -3.03
N LEU A 154 -14.39 16.96 -2.37
CA LEU A 154 -13.47 17.57 -1.41
C LEU A 154 -13.52 16.80 -0.08
N ASP A 155 -12.37 16.62 0.56
CA ASP A 155 -12.31 16.09 1.92
C ASP A 155 -12.72 17.17 2.93
N LYS A 156 -13.90 17.02 3.46
CA LYS A 156 -14.46 17.87 4.55
C LYS A 156 -14.55 17.08 5.87
N GLY A 157 -13.86 15.93 5.96
CA GLY A 157 -13.92 15.04 7.11
C GLY A 157 -15.11 14.08 7.08
N GLN A 158 -15.91 14.05 6.02
CA GLN A 158 -17.11 13.23 5.89
C GLN A 158 -16.84 11.72 5.96
N TYR A 159 -15.59 11.29 5.68
CA TYR A 159 -15.16 9.89 5.68
C TYR A 159 -14.08 9.58 6.72
N ASN A 160 -14.07 10.30 7.85
CA ASN A 160 -13.10 10.06 8.93
C ASN A 160 -13.47 8.86 9.83
N THR A 161 -14.68 8.32 9.69
CA THR A 161 -15.12 7.13 10.45
C THR A 161 -14.82 5.86 9.65
N PRO A 162 -14.22 4.83 10.26
CA PRO A 162 -14.04 3.53 9.63
C PRO A 162 -15.38 2.93 9.16
N LEU A 163 -15.37 2.27 8.01
CA LEU A 163 -16.53 1.63 7.43
C LEU A 163 -16.10 0.34 6.72
N HIS A 164 -16.95 -0.68 6.78
CA HIS A 164 -16.79 -1.87 5.95
C HIS A 164 -16.96 -1.50 4.48
N VAL A 165 -16.02 -1.93 3.65
CA VAL A 165 -16.02 -1.67 2.21
C VAL A 165 -16.00 -3.01 1.45
N PHE A 166 -16.44 -2.99 0.20
CA PHE A 166 -16.41 -4.19 -0.64
C PHE A 166 -15.01 -4.45 -1.19
N TRP A 167 -14.26 -3.39 -1.50
CA TRP A 167 -12.87 -3.50 -1.95
C TRP A 167 -12.01 -2.37 -1.38
N ALA A 168 -10.72 -2.66 -1.21
CA ALA A 168 -9.70 -1.72 -0.80
C ALA A 168 -8.66 -1.56 -1.92
N THR A 169 -8.09 -0.36 -2.05
CA THR A 169 -7.11 -0.08 -3.09
C THR A 169 -5.74 -0.67 -2.76
N GLY A 170 -5.08 -1.23 -3.76
CA GLY A 170 -3.69 -1.68 -3.67
C GLY A 170 -2.66 -0.56 -3.51
N ALA A 171 -3.05 0.71 -3.65
CA ALA A 171 -2.13 1.84 -3.47
C ALA A 171 -1.57 1.94 -2.05
N ALA A 172 -2.39 1.57 -1.02
CA ALA A 172 -1.97 1.47 0.38
C ALA A 172 -2.88 0.47 1.10
N LEU A 173 -2.60 -0.82 0.95
CA LEU A 173 -3.40 -1.92 1.51
C LEU A 173 -2.67 -2.56 2.68
N MET A 174 -3.20 -2.43 3.90
CA MET A 174 -2.76 -3.23 5.05
C MET A 174 -3.61 -4.49 5.14
N VAL A 175 -2.98 -5.65 5.23
CA VAL A 175 -3.65 -6.95 5.28
C VAL A 175 -2.97 -7.86 6.31
N ARG A 176 -3.76 -8.69 7.01
CA ARG A 176 -3.20 -9.75 7.86
C ARG A 176 -2.48 -10.78 6.98
N SER A 177 -1.28 -11.14 7.35
CA SER A 177 -0.50 -12.10 6.56
C SER A 177 -1.18 -13.45 6.45
N VAL A 178 -1.81 -13.94 7.53
CA VAL A 178 -2.55 -15.20 7.52
C VAL A 178 -3.74 -15.15 6.55
N ASP A 179 -4.49 -14.06 6.53
CA ASP A 179 -5.65 -13.91 5.65
C ASP A 179 -5.24 -13.71 4.20
N TYR A 180 -4.13 -12.99 3.96
CA TYR A 180 -3.54 -12.86 2.63
C TYR A 180 -3.22 -14.23 2.00
N TRP A 181 -2.57 -15.09 2.77
CA TRP A 181 -2.19 -16.41 2.27
C TRP A 181 -3.36 -17.40 2.24
N ASN A 182 -4.31 -17.32 3.17
CA ASN A 182 -5.53 -18.13 3.15
C ASN A 182 -6.40 -17.81 1.92
N ALA A 183 -6.39 -16.56 1.46
CA ALA A 183 -7.07 -16.13 0.23
C ALA A 183 -6.30 -16.55 -1.05
N GLY A 184 -5.07 -17.06 -0.93
CA GLY A 184 -4.23 -17.45 -2.06
C GLY A 184 -3.32 -16.34 -2.59
N GLY A 185 -3.25 -15.20 -1.88
CA GLY A 185 -2.53 -14.00 -2.33
C GLY A 185 -3.32 -13.18 -3.34
N LEU A 186 -2.63 -12.32 -4.10
CA LEU A 186 -3.22 -11.59 -5.23
C LEU A 186 -3.33 -12.54 -6.42
N ASP A 187 -4.40 -12.37 -7.21
CA ASP A 187 -4.59 -13.15 -8.43
C ASP A 187 -3.61 -12.67 -9.52
N ASP A 188 -2.63 -13.49 -9.85
CA ASP A 188 -1.57 -13.18 -10.83
C ASP A 188 -1.90 -13.61 -12.28
N ARG A 189 -3.17 -13.98 -12.53
CA ARG A 189 -3.68 -14.26 -13.87
C ARG A 189 -4.12 -12.99 -14.62
N PHE A 190 -4.13 -11.82 -13.95
CA PHE A 190 -4.53 -10.53 -14.51
C PHE A 190 -3.32 -9.65 -14.79
#